data_973ef9142190a278f996b5947829d988
#
_entry.id   973ef9142190a278f996b5947829d988
#
_cell.length_a   1.000
_cell.length_b   1.000
_cell.length_c   1.000
_cell.angle_alpha   90.00
_cell.angle_beta   90.00
_cell.angle_gamma   90.00
#
_symmetry.space_group_name_H-M   'P 1'
#
loop_
_entity.id
_entity.type
_entity.pdbx_description
1 polymer ?
#
loop_
_entity_poly.entity_id
_entity_poly.type
_entity_poly.pdbx_seq_one_letter_code
_entity_poly.pdbx_strand_id
1 'polypeptide(L)'
;MSDKKRNVMLFVLLFTLLLGVIVPVQAQSYGGTKIIRVAYREDADFINKSSSGVYKGYGVEYLNKISQYTGWRYEYINESWEDQLADLKSGKVDLICNAQKTEAREKDYDFSCMPVGTEQAVLYTSEDNGDIYFQDYEHMNGKKVGLLRDSYQNEEFEQRQDEKNFHCPEKYYES
;
A
#
# COMPACT_ATOMS: atom_id res chain seq x y z
N MET A 1 71.55 -6.05 9.54
CA MET A 1 70.47 -6.74 8.84
C MET A 1 70.43 -6.11 7.46
N SER A 2 70.63 -6.89 6.41
CA SER A 2 70.69 -6.35 5.03
C SER A 2 69.38 -5.65 4.67
N ASP A 3 69.45 -4.51 3.98
CA ASP A 3 68.26 -3.70 3.53
C ASP A 3 67.24 -4.56 2.80
N LYS A 4 67.64 -5.56 2.10
CA LYS A 4 66.79 -6.54 1.42
C LYS A 4 65.91 -7.35 2.39
N LYS A 5 66.46 -7.74 3.55
CA LYS A 5 65.67 -8.44 4.60
C LYS A 5 64.71 -7.53 5.33
N ARG A 6 65.08 -6.25 5.51
CA ARG A 6 64.21 -5.22 6.11
C ARG A 6 63.02 -4.91 5.23
N ASN A 7 63.21 -4.78 3.91
CA ASN A 7 62.13 -4.51 2.95
C ASN A 7 61.19 -5.71 2.80
N VAL A 8 61.70 -6.93 2.80
CA VAL A 8 60.83 -8.13 2.77
C VAL A 8 59.99 -8.25 4.05
N MET A 9 60.59 -7.94 5.22
CA MET A 9 59.87 -7.97 6.49
C MET A 9 58.77 -6.88 6.56
N LEU A 10 59.04 -5.68 6.00
CA LEU A 10 58.07 -4.62 5.89
C LEU A 10 56.90 -5.01 4.94
N PHE A 11 57.18 -5.67 3.83
CA PHE A 11 56.20 -6.14 2.87
C PHE A 11 55.30 -7.24 3.47
N VAL A 12 55.87 -8.17 4.22
CA VAL A 12 55.10 -9.22 4.91
C VAL A 12 54.22 -8.61 6.01
N LEU A 13 54.70 -7.61 6.75
CA LEU A 13 53.92 -6.92 7.78
C LEU A 13 52.78 -6.10 7.18
N LEU A 14 53.02 -5.43 6.04
CA LEU A 14 51.93 -4.70 5.32
C LEU A 14 50.88 -5.64 4.73
N PHE A 15 51.33 -6.81 4.23
CA PHE A 15 50.42 -7.80 3.64
C PHE A 15 49.56 -8.50 4.69
N THR A 16 50.11 -8.75 5.89
CA THR A 16 49.33 -9.29 7.03
C THR A 16 48.36 -8.25 7.60
N LEU A 17 48.68 -6.95 7.55
CA LEU A 17 47.78 -5.89 7.96
C LEU A 17 46.60 -5.72 6.99
N LEU A 18 46.81 -5.97 5.68
CA LEU A 18 45.73 -5.93 4.67
C LEU A 18 44.78 -7.14 4.73
N LEU A 19 45.26 -8.29 5.23
CA LEU A 19 44.44 -9.51 5.37
C LEU A 19 43.64 -9.56 6.68
N GLY A 20 43.85 -8.61 7.61
CA GLY A 20 43.28 -8.63 8.96
C GLY A 20 41.92 -7.92 9.13
N VAL A 21 41.35 -7.32 8.07
CA VAL A 21 40.06 -6.62 8.20
C VAL A 21 39.03 -7.24 7.25
N ILE A 22 38.87 -8.56 7.31
CA ILE A 22 37.58 -9.15 6.96
C ILE A 22 36.74 -9.07 8.23
N VAL A 23 36.10 -7.91 8.46
CA VAL A 23 35.04 -7.83 9.43
C VAL A 23 33.90 -8.69 8.86
N PRO A 24 33.51 -9.81 9.49
CA PRO A 24 32.35 -10.50 9.07
C PRO A 24 31.17 -9.50 9.24
N VAL A 25 30.60 -9.04 8.14
CA VAL A 25 29.30 -8.42 8.18
C VAL A 25 28.36 -9.51 8.69
N GLN A 26 28.16 -9.55 10.00
CA GLN A 26 27.08 -10.32 10.57
C GLN A 26 25.81 -9.67 10.03
N ALA A 27 25.21 -10.33 9.03
CA ALA A 27 23.82 -10.12 8.72
C ALA A 27 23.08 -10.36 10.04
N GLN A 28 22.63 -9.28 10.68
CA GLN A 28 21.71 -9.39 11.80
C GLN A 28 20.49 -10.10 11.27
N SER A 29 20.38 -11.39 11.58
CA SER A 29 19.15 -12.12 11.46
C SER A 29 18.17 -11.44 12.43
N TYR A 30 17.41 -10.48 11.93
CA TYR A 30 16.24 -9.99 12.61
C TYR A 30 15.34 -11.20 12.87
N GLY A 31 14.96 -11.38 14.12
CA GLY A 31 14.27 -12.55 14.66
C GLY A 31 13.18 -13.08 13.77
N GLY A 32 12.86 -14.35 13.90
CA GLY A 32 12.08 -15.24 13.03
C GLY A 32 11.09 -14.58 12.10
N THR A 33 10.99 -15.06 10.89
CA THR A 33 10.13 -14.53 9.83
C THR A 33 8.70 -14.30 10.32
N LYS A 34 8.32 -13.05 10.57
CA LYS A 34 6.96 -12.69 10.99
C LYS A 34 6.03 -12.78 9.78
N ILE A 35 4.94 -13.51 9.92
CA ILE A 35 3.87 -13.53 8.93
C ILE A 35 2.93 -12.36 9.23
N ILE A 36 2.63 -11.55 8.21
CA ILE A 36 1.69 -10.43 8.26
C ILE A 36 0.51 -10.79 7.37
N ARG A 37 -0.67 -10.82 7.94
CA ARG A 37 -1.93 -11.08 7.23
C ARG A 37 -2.42 -9.77 6.62
N VAL A 38 -2.54 -9.75 5.30
CA VAL A 38 -2.92 -8.56 4.52
C VAL A 38 -4.29 -8.79 3.94
N ALA A 39 -5.27 -8.03 4.40
CA ALA A 39 -6.58 -8.02 3.80
C ALA A 39 -6.56 -7.19 2.50
N TYR A 40 -7.22 -7.67 1.46
CA TYR A 40 -7.34 -7.00 0.19
C TYR A 40 -8.64 -7.38 -0.52
N ARG A 41 -9.11 -6.52 -1.40
CA ARG A 41 -10.07 -6.83 -2.45
C ARG A 41 -9.32 -6.91 -3.77
N GLU A 42 -9.68 -7.86 -4.61
CA GLU A 42 -9.01 -8.04 -5.89
C GLU A 42 -9.16 -6.80 -6.77
N ASP A 43 -8.03 -6.23 -7.14
CA ASP A 43 -7.91 -5.06 -8.00
C ASP A 43 -6.76 -5.30 -8.98
N ALA A 44 -7.03 -5.11 -10.28
CA ALA A 44 -6.10 -5.47 -11.35
C ALA A 44 -4.74 -4.79 -11.21
N ASP A 45 -4.70 -3.56 -10.76
CA ASP A 45 -3.50 -2.73 -10.71
C ASP A 45 -2.87 -2.68 -9.32
N PHE A 46 -3.65 -2.90 -8.26
CA PHE A 46 -3.16 -2.78 -6.89
C PHE A 46 -2.76 -4.11 -6.25
N ILE A 47 -3.72 -5.03 -6.02
CA ILE A 47 -3.43 -6.40 -5.59
C ILE A 47 -4.37 -7.35 -6.34
N ASN A 48 -3.81 -8.22 -7.15
CA ASN A 48 -4.55 -9.30 -7.80
C ASN A 48 -3.81 -10.61 -7.74
N LYS A 49 -4.56 -11.71 -7.87
CA LYS A 49 -4.03 -13.07 -7.89
C LYS A 49 -4.19 -13.65 -9.28
N SER A 50 -3.08 -13.99 -9.94
CA SER A 50 -3.12 -14.68 -11.24
C SER A 50 -3.73 -16.07 -11.14
N SER A 51 -4.14 -16.64 -12.26
CA SER A 51 -4.62 -18.02 -12.36
C SER A 51 -3.57 -19.05 -11.89
N SER A 52 -2.29 -18.71 -11.93
CA SER A 52 -1.19 -19.54 -11.39
C SER A 52 -0.98 -19.36 -9.88
N GLY A 53 -1.79 -18.56 -9.21
CA GLY A 53 -1.70 -18.30 -7.76
C GLY A 53 -0.67 -17.24 -7.36
N VAL A 54 -0.05 -16.56 -8.32
CA VAL A 54 0.95 -15.51 -8.04
C VAL A 54 0.26 -14.18 -7.82
N TYR A 55 0.58 -13.50 -6.73
CA TYR A 55 0.11 -12.15 -6.44
C TYR A 55 0.92 -11.11 -7.21
N LYS A 56 0.26 -10.09 -7.73
CA LYS A 56 0.82 -9.00 -8.54
C LYS A 56 0.13 -7.68 -8.19
N GLY A 57 0.70 -6.58 -8.70
CA GLY A 57 0.20 -5.23 -8.59
C GLY A 57 1.05 -4.36 -7.68
N TYR A 58 0.78 -3.06 -7.73
CA TYR A 58 1.56 -2.05 -7.02
C TYR A 58 1.66 -2.32 -5.50
N GLY A 59 0.55 -2.70 -4.87
CA GLY A 59 0.52 -3.01 -3.44
C GLY A 59 1.42 -4.20 -3.08
N VAL A 60 1.44 -5.23 -3.94
CA VAL A 60 2.32 -6.40 -3.75
C VAL A 60 3.79 -6.02 -3.87
N GLU A 61 4.14 -5.21 -4.88
CA GLU A 61 5.52 -4.74 -5.08
C GLU A 61 5.98 -3.87 -3.91
N TYR A 62 5.11 -2.99 -3.43
CA TYR A 62 5.37 -2.14 -2.27
C TYR A 62 5.62 -2.96 -1.01
N LEU A 63 4.76 -3.95 -0.71
CA LEU A 63 4.94 -4.86 0.41
C LEU A 63 6.21 -5.71 0.28
N ASN A 64 6.52 -6.21 -0.91
CA ASN A 64 7.76 -6.93 -1.17
C ASN A 64 8.98 -6.05 -0.90
N LYS A 65 8.89 -4.75 -1.17
CA LYS A 65 9.96 -3.81 -0.84
C LYS A 65 10.14 -3.66 0.67
N ILE A 66 9.06 -3.55 1.43
CA ILE A 66 9.09 -3.53 2.90
C ILE A 66 9.68 -4.83 3.44
N SER A 67 9.32 -5.98 2.86
CA SER A 67 9.87 -7.29 3.24
C SER A 67 11.40 -7.35 3.19
N GLN A 68 12.03 -6.66 2.24
CA GLN A 68 13.50 -6.61 2.11
C GLN A 68 14.18 -5.97 3.33
N TYR A 69 13.48 -5.08 4.04
CA TYR A 69 14.01 -4.40 5.23
C TYR A 69 13.58 -5.07 6.53
N THR A 70 12.39 -5.67 6.56
CA THR A 70 11.79 -6.21 7.78
C THR A 70 11.95 -7.72 7.92
N GLY A 71 12.17 -8.43 6.82
CA GLY A 71 12.13 -9.89 6.77
C GLY A 71 10.71 -10.46 6.90
N TRP A 72 9.68 -9.62 6.86
CA TRP A 72 8.29 -10.07 6.94
C TRP A 72 7.90 -10.89 5.72
N ARG A 73 6.94 -11.81 5.91
CA ARG A 73 6.23 -12.52 4.84
C ARG A 73 4.76 -12.15 4.91
N TYR A 74 4.12 -12.07 3.76
CA TYR A 74 2.72 -11.68 3.67
C TYR A 74 1.85 -12.86 3.29
N GLU A 75 0.71 -12.97 4.00
CA GLU A 75 -0.40 -13.84 3.68
C GLU A 75 -1.56 -12.95 3.25
N TYR A 76 -2.04 -13.13 2.02
CA TYR A 76 -3.08 -12.29 1.44
C TYR A 76 -4.45 -12.93 1.62
N ILE A 77 -5.40 -12.17 2.17
CA ILE A 77 -6.78 -12.59 2.48
C ILE A 77 -7.71 -11.72 1.64
N ASN A 78 -8.41 -12.34 0.66
CA ASN A 78 -9.35 -11.64 -0.22
C ASN A 78 -10.73 -11.60 0.43
N GLU A 79 -11.24 -10.40 0.66
CA GLU A 79 -12.51 -10.17 1.34
C GLU A 79 -13.13 -8.83 0.96
N SER A 80 -14.41 -8.61 1.32
CA SER A 80 -15.10 -7.34 1.10
C SER A 80 -14.44 -6.20 1.86
N TRP A 81 -14.72 -4.96 1.45
CA TRP A 81 -14.17 -3.78 2.14
C TRP A 81 -14.61 -3.70 3.61
N GLU A 82 -15.87 -4.00 3.86
CA GLU A 82 -16.44 -4.02 5.21
C GLU A 82 -15.76 -5.07 6.09
N ASP A 83 -15.55 -6.28 5.54
CA ASP A 83 -14.85 -7.35 6.26
C ASP A 83 -13.40 -6.98 6.54
N GLN A 84 -12.67 -6.35 5.59
CA GLN A 84 -11.30 -5.89 5.81
C GLN A 84 -11.21 -4.96 7.03
N LEU A 85 -12.09 -3.97 7.12
CA LEU A 85 -12.12 -3.03 8.25
C LEU A 85 -12.46 -3.75 9.57
N ALA A 86 -13.47 -4.61 9.56
CA ALA A 86 -13.87 -5.38 10.73
C ALA A 86 -12.76 -6.34 11.19
N ASP A 87 -12.11 -7.01 10.25
CA ASP A 87 -11.07 -7.99 10.54
C ASP A 87 -9.75 -7.32 10.98
N LEU A 88 -9.44 -6.13 10.48
CA LEU A 88 -8.34 -5.32 10.99
C LEU A 88 -8.62 -4.88 12.43
N LYS A 89 -9.83 -4.38 12.72
CA LYS A 89 -10.23 -3.95 14.06
C LYS A 89 -10.24 -5.09 15.08
N SER A 90 -10.62 -6.29 14.65
CA SER A 90 -10.64 -7.49 15.51
C SER A 90 -9.26 -8.16 15.64
N GLY A 91 -8.28 -7.78 14.84
CA GLY A 91 -6.96 -8.39 14.82
C GLY A 91 -6.90 -9.73 14.06
N LYS A 92 -7.90 -10.08 13.27
CA LYS A 92 -7.83 -11.24 12.37
C LYS A 92 -6.87 -11.01 11.21
N VAL A 93 -6.76 -9.76 10.72
CA VAL A 93 -5.73 -9.31 9.79
C VAL A 93 -4.85 -8.26 10.45
N ASP A 94 -3.65 -8.08 9.92
CA ASP A 94 -2.65 -7.19 10.50
C ASP A 94 -2.49 -5.90 9.69
N LEU A 95 -2.92 -5.89 8.44
CA LEU A 95 -2.67 -4.80 7.51
C LEU A 95 -3.72 -4.71 6.40
N ILE A 96 -4.06 -3.46 6.04
CA ILE A 96 -4.75 -3.08 4.80
C ILE A 96 -3.86 -2.05 4.09
N CYS A 97 -3.67 -2.17 2.77
CA CYS A 97 -2.73 -1.31 2.03
C CYS A 97 -3.35 -0.07 1.40
N ASN A 98 -4.64 -0.08 1.10
CA ASN A 98 -5.32 0.93 0.26
C ASN A 98 -6.41 1.72 1.00
N ALA A 99 -6.32 1.81 2.34
CA ALA A 99 -7.25 2.59 3.12
C ALA A 99 -6.89 4.07 3.10
N GLN A 100 -7.86 4.93 2.76
CA GLN A 100 -7.74 6.37 2.94
C GLN A 100 -7.70 6.72 4.43
N LYS A 101 -6.79 7.61 4.81
CA LYS A 101 -6.70 8.14 6.15
C LYS A 101 -7.76 9.23 6.35
N THR A 102 -8.66 9.03 7.32
CA THR A 102 -9.65 10.02 7.73
C THR A 102 -9.63 10.18 9.25
N GLU A 103 -10.09 11.34 9.76
CA GLU A 103 -10.22 11.58 11.21
C GLU A 103 -11.12 10.54 11.90
N ALA A 104 -12.13 10.05 11.20
CA ALA A 104 -13.03 9.02 11.72
C ALA A 104 -12.26 7.70 11.90
N ARG A 105 -11.47 7.31 10.89
CA ARG A 105 -10.71 6.05 10.91
C ARG A 105 -9.51 6.09 11.86
N GLU A 106 -8.88 7.24 12.07
CA GLU A 106 -7.78 7.40 13.06
C GLU A 106 -8.20 7.11 14.51
N LYS A 107 -9.50 7.07 14.80
CA LYS A 107 -10.01 6.68 16.13
C LYS A 107 -9.91 5.18 16.39
N ASP A 108 -9.94 4.38 15.34
CA ASP A 108 -10.00 2.92 15.40
C ASP A 108 -8.76 2.23 14.84
N TYR A 109 -7.96 2.92 13.98
CA TYR A 109 -6.85 2.32 13.24
C TYR A 109 -5.61 3.19 13.26
N ASP A 110 -4.45 2.56 13.30
CA ASP A 110 -3.16 3.20 13.11
C ASP A 110 -2.80 3.29 11.62
N PHE A 111 -2.27 4.44 11.20
CA PHE A 111 -1.82 4.68 9.85
C PHE A 111 -0.30 4.84 9.76
N SER A 112 0.27 4.43 8.63
CA SER A 112 1.67 4.71 8.32
C SER A 112 1.92 6.22 8.26
N CYS A 113 3.12 6.66 8.66
CA CYS A 113 3.50 8.08 8.62
C CYS A 113 3.64 8.61 7.18
N MET A 114 3.84 7.73 6.20
CA MET A 114 3.90 8.07 4.78
C MET A 114 2.82 7.32 4.02
N PRO A 115 2.13 7.97 3.07
CA PRO A 115 1.14 7.29 2.24
C PRO A 115 1.81 6.28 1.30
N VAL A 116 1.11 5.21 0.97
CA VAL A 116 1.54 4.24 -0.04
C VAL A 116 1.46 4.83 -1.45
N GLY A 117 0.57 5.79 -1.65
CA GLY A 117 0.34 6.49 -2.90
C GLY A 117 -0.74 7.55 -2.74
N THR A 118 -1.12 8.16 -3.84
CA THR A 118 -2.24 9.09 -3.94
C THR A 118 -3.20 8.59 -5.01
N GLU A 119 -4.49 8.75 -4.77
CA GLU A 119 -5.53 8.44 -5.74
C GLU A 119 -6.41 9.67 -5.99
N GLN A 120 -7.19 9.61 -7.04
CA GLN A 120 -8.15 10.64 -7.39
C GLN A 120 -9.50 9.98 -7.61
N ALA A 121 -10.52 10.43 -6.88
CA ALA A 121 -11.88 9.99 -7.12
C ALA A 121 -12.42 10.59 -8.41
N VAL A 122 -13.02 9.76 -9.26
CA VAL A 122 -13.64 10.18 -10.51
C VAL A 122 -15.01 9.54 -10.65
N LEU A 123 -15.94 10.28 -11.24
CA LEU A 123 -17.26 9.77 -11.62
C LEU A 123 -17.20 9.22 -13.04
N TYR A 124 -17.76 8.05 -13.23
CA TYR A 124 -17.90 7.40 -14.52
C TYR A 124 -19.35 7.47 -14.99
N THR A 125 -19.52 7.64 -16.29
CA THR A 125 -20.81 7.51 -16.95
C THR A 125 -20.67 6.58 -18.15
N SER A 126 -21.81 6.11 -18.69
CA SER A 126 -21.81 5.35 -19.94
C SER A 126 -21.27 6.20 -21.08
N GLU A 127 -20.55 5.60 -22.02
CA GLU A 127 -20.05 6.24 -23.24
C GLU A 127 -21.19 6.87 -24.07
N ASP A 128 -22.38 6.26 -24.02
CA ASP A 128 -23.57 6.76 -24.70
C ASP A 128 -24.22 7.96 -24.01
N ASN A 129 -23.79 8.35 -22.82
CA ASN A 129 -24.33 9.47 -22.07
C ASN A 129 -23.61 10.77 -22.43
N GLY A 130 -24.05 11.40 -23.53
CA GLY A 130 -23.51 12.67 -24.02
C GLY A 130 -23.94 13.92 -23.23
N ASP A 131 -24.72 13.76 -22.17
CA ASP A 131 -25.35 14.87 -21.45
C ASP A 131 -24.54 15.37 -20.24
N ILE A 132 -23.47 14.65 -19.85
CA ILE A 132 -22.68 14.98 -18.68
C ILE A 132 -21.22 15.17 -19.11
N TYR A 133 -20.65 16.34 -18.78
CA TYR A 133 -19.28 16.70 -19.06
C TYR A 133 -18.51 16.95 -17.75
N PHE A 134 -17.19 16.92 -17.83
CA PHE A 134 -16.32 17.23 -16.72
C PHE A 134 -16.63 18.62 -16.12
N GLN A 135 -16.87 18.68 -14.81
CA GLN A 135 -17.26 19.87 -14.05
C GLN A 135 -18.64 20.48 -14.41
N ASP A 136 -19.48 19.75 -15.10
CA ASP A 136 -20.83 20.17 -15.45
C ASP A 136 -21.84 19.78 -14.35
N TYR A 137 -21.75 20.49 -13.24
CA TYR A 137 -22.56 20.20 -12.04
C TYR A 137 -24.04 20.48 -12.25
N GLU A 138 -24.40 21.39 -13.16
CA GLU A 138 -25.80 21.73 -13.47
C GLU A 138 -26.53 20.54 -14.10
N HIS A 139 -25.90 19.89 -15.11
CA HIS A 139 -26.49 18.71 -15.75
C HIS A 139 -26.40 17.44 -14.90
N MET A 140 -25.54 17.43 -13.90
CA MET A 140 -25.50 16.36 -12.90
C MET A 140 -26.68 16.42 -11.93
N ASN A 141 -27.27 17.59 -11.70
CA ASN A 141 -28.32 17.75 -10.72
C ASN A 141 -29.51 16.83 -11.01
N GLY A 142 -29.95 16.07 -10.02
CA GLY A 142 -31.04 15.08 -10.14
C GLY A 142 -30.64 13.74 -10.80
N LYS A 143 -29.42 13.57 -11.30
CA LYS A 143 -28.94 12.29 -11.82
C LYS A 143 -28.63 11.32 -10.68
N LYS A 144 -28.97 10.04 -10.85
CA LYS A 144 -28.66 9.01 -9.85
C LYS A 144 -27.18 8.64 -9.88
N VAL A 145 -26.53 8.63 -8.72
CA VAL A 145 -25.14 8.23 -8.58
C VAL A 145 -25.05 6.94 -7.78
N GLY A 146 -24.27 5.97 -8.28
CA GLY A 146 -23.93 4.76 -7.58
C GLY A 146 -22.67 4.97 -6.73
N LEU A 147 -22.76 4.63 -5.46
CA LEU A 147 -21.67 4.77 -4.49
C LEU A 147 -21.38 3.41 -3.83
N LEU A 148 -20.14 3.17 -3.45
CA LEU A 148 -19.76 2.00 -2.68
C LEU A 148 -19.96 2.29 -1.20
N ARG A 149 -20.65 1.41 -0.47
CA ARG A 149 -20.89 1.58 0.97
C ARG A 149 -19.56 1.73 1.74
N ASP A 150 -19.54 2.60 2.74
CA ASP A 150 -18.40 2.87 3.64
C ASP A 150 -17.09 3.30 2.94
N SER A 151 -17.21 3.77 1.70
CA SER A 151 -16.10 4.29 0.90
C SER A 151 -15.85 5.77 1.23
N TYR A 152 -14.58 6.17 1.32
CA TYR A 152 -14.18 7.56 1.50
C TYR A 152 -14.66 8.47 0.36
N GLN A 153 -14.75 7.93 -0.85
CA GLN A 153 -15.22 8.66 -2.02
C GLN A 153 -16.66 9.20 -1.85
N ASN A 154 -17.46 8.60 -0.96
CA ASN A 154 -18.79 9.10 -0.64
C ASN A 154 -18.71 10.45 0.08
N GLU A 155 -17.84 10.56 1.09
CA GLU A 155 -17.61 11.81 1.82
C GLU A 155 -17.13 12.91 0.88
N GLU A 156 -16.21 12.60 -0.04
CA GLU A 156 -15.74 13.56 -1.06
C GLU A 156 -16.86 13.98 -2.02
N PHE A 157 -17.74 13.03 -2.41
CA PHE A 157 -18.86 13.32 -3.31
C PHE A 157 -19.91 14.20 -2.62
N GLU A 158 -20.30 13.88 -1.38
CA GLU A 158 -21.23 14.68 -0.58
C GLU A 158 -20.68 16.10 -0.38
N GLN A 159 -19.41 16.24 0.02
CA GLN A 159 -18.78 17.55 0.13
C GLN A 159 -18.82 18.32 -1.19
N ARG A 160 -18.59 17.65 -2.32
CA ARG A 160 -18.62 18.26 -3.64
C ARG A 160 -20.02 18.73 -4.03
N GLN A 161 -21.08 17.99 -3.67
CA GLN A 161 -22.46 18.40 -3.87
C GLN A 161 -22.75 19.72 -3.13
N ASP A 162 -22.32 19.80 -1.87
CA ASP A 162 -22.49 21.01 -1.05
C ASP A 162 -21.70 22.20 -1.61
N GLU A 163 -20.41 22.00 -1.92
CA GLU A 163 -19.53 23.06 -2.46
C GLU A 163 -20.01 23.63 -3.79
N LYS A 164 -20.60 22.80 -4.64
CA LYS A 164 -21.03 23.17 -6.01
C LYS A 164 -22.52 23.37 -6.15
N ASN A 165 -23.26 23.21 -5.05
CA ASN A 165 -24.71 23.43 -4.96
C ASN A 165 -25.51 22.64 -6.00
N PHE A 166 -25.25 21.34 -6.10
CA PHE A 166 -26.02 20.38 -6.87
C PHE A 166 -26.42 19.20 -6.00
N HIS A 167 -27.44 18.44 -6.40
CA HIS A 167 -27.91 17.28 -5.65
C HIS A 167 -28.16 16.09 -6.58
N CYS A 168 -27.52 14.95 -6.25
CA CYS A 168 -27.71 13.68 -6.92
C CYS A 168 -28.34 12.67 -5.95
N PRO A 169 -29.47 12.03 -6.29
CA PRO A 169 -29.96 10.88 -5.55
C PRO A 169 -28.91 9.76 -5.54
N GLU A 170 -28.54 9.29 -4.35
CA GLU A 170 -27.51 8.31 -4.14
C GLU A 170 -28.08 6.90 -4.03
N LYS A 171 -27.38 5.94 -4.59
CA LYS A 171 -27.68 4.51 -4.42
C LYS A 171 -26.41 3.77 -4.01
N TYR A 172 -26.43 3.22 -2.82
CA TYR A 172 -25.32 2.47 -2.25
C TYR A 172 -25.33 1.01 -2.70
N TYR A 173 -24.15 0.51 -3.01
CA TYR A 173 -23.88 -0.87 -3.38
C TYR A 173 -22.87 -1.48 -2.41
N GLU A 174 -22.99 -2.79 -2.18
CA GLU A 174 -21.99 -3.56 -1.46
C GLU A 174 -20.79 -3.88 -2.39
N SER A 175 -19.63 -4.15 -1.81
CA SER A 175 -18.39 -4.44 -2.54
C SER A 175 -18.33 -5.86 -3.09
#